data_edf6b61eb8471d880e164c49ce68e391
#
_entry.id   edf6b61eb8471d880e164c49ce68e391
#
_cell.length_a   1.000
_cell.length_b   1.000
_cell.length_c   1.000
_cell.angle_alpha   90.00
_cell.angle_beta   90.00
_cell.angle_gamma   90.00
#
_symmetry.space_group_name_H-M   'P 1'
#
loop_
_entity.id
_entity.type
_entity.pdbx_description
1 polymer ?
#
loop_
_entity_poly.entity_id
_entity_poly.type
_entity_poly.pdbx_seq_one_letter_code
_entity_poly.pdbx_strand_id
1 'polypeptide(L)'
;EAMQTSQPVVVEFWAEWCGPCRALAPVIDELAGDFEGTAKIGKLDVDANKEVAQQFGIMSIPTVVVLKDGQLVKKFVGISSKEDLAAAVNGAM
;
A
#
# COMPACT_ATOMS: atom_id res chain seq x y z
N GLU A 1 -11.05 12.33 4.44
CA GLU A 1 -9.74 11.74 4.41
C GLU A 1 -9.79 10.30 3.93
N ALA A 2 -8.76 9.87 3.18
CA ALA A 2 -8.74 8.52 2.63
C ALA A 2 -8.81 7.47 3.72
N MET A 3 -8.15 7.70 4.85
CA MET A 3 -8.08 6.72 5.92
C MET A 3 -9.37 6.60 6.73
N GLN A 4 -10.31 7.49 6.49
CA GLN A 4 -11.58 7.47 7.21
C GLN A 4 -12.74 6.95 6.36
N THR A 5 -12.44 6.50 5.16
CA THR A 5 -13.46 5.92 4.30
C THR A 5 -13.74 4.48 4.72
N SER A 6 -14.93 3.98 4.41
CA SER A 6 -15.29 2.60 4.66
C SER A 6 -14.64 1.64 3.66
N GLN A 7 -14.03 2.19 2.60
CA GLN A 7 -13.31 1.37 1.63
C GLN A 7 -11.94 0.99 2.18
N PRO A 8 -11.40 -0.18 1.81
CA PRO A 8 -10.00 -0.48 2.13
C PRO A 8 -9.07 0.55 1.49
N VAL A 9 -7.99 0.85 2.17
CA VAL A 9 -6.96 1.75 1.67
C VAL A 9 -5.65 0.99 1.62
N VAL A 10 -5.00 1.00 0.46
CA VAL A 10 -3.72 0.32 0.26
C VAL A 10 -2.68 1.38 -0.04
N VAL A 11 -1.57 1.35 0.70
CA VAL A 11 -0.50 2.32 0.52
C VAL A 11 0.82 1.58 0.33
N GLU A 12 1.50 1.85 -0.80
CA GLU A 12 2.85 1.36 -1.02
C GLU A 12 3.83 2.43 -0.57
N PHE A 13 4.67 2.11 0.40
CA PHE A 13 5.77 2.97 0.82
C PHE A 13 6.97 2.70 -0.07
N TRP A 14 7.50 3.73 -0.74
CA TRP A 14 8.52 3.58 -1.77
C TRP A 14 9.47 4.76 -1.77
N ALA A 15 10.55 4.66 -2.54
CA ALA A 15 11.47 5.76 -2.79
C ALA A 15 12.03 5.63 -4.20
N GLU A 16 12.46 6.76 -4.76
CA GLU A 16 12.96 6.77 -6.13
C GLU A 16 14.21 5.90 -6.32
N TRP A 17 15.05 5.83 -5.28
CA TRP A 17 16.29 5.07 -5.35
C TRP A 17 16.08 3.57 -5.14
N CYS A 18 14.88 3.14 -4.89
CA CYS A 18 14.58 1.77 -4.52
C CYS A 18 14.21 0.95 -5.76
N GLY A 19 15.13 0.07 -6.19
CA GLY A 19 14.89 -0.79 -7.35
C GLY A 19 13.70 -1.73 -7.17
N PRO A 20 13.62 -2.46 -6.05
CA PRO A 20 12.46 -3.34 -5.81
C PRO A 20 11.13 -2.60 -5.80
N CYS A 21 11.13 -1.34 -5.34
CA CYS A 21 9.90 -0.52 -5.37
C CYS A 21 9.45 -0.30 -6.80
N ARG A 22 10.39 -0.06 -7.71
CA ARG A 22 10.06 0.15 -9.11
C ARG A 22 9.54 -1.13 -9.76
N ALA A 23 10.06 -2.28 -9.33
CA ALA A 23 9.57 -3.56 -9.83
C ALA A 23 8.13 -3.81 -9.37
N LEU A 24 7.77 -3.33 -8.18
CA LEU A 24 6.43 -3.51 -7.65
C LEU A 24 5.43 -2.50 -8.21
N ALA A 25 5.90 -1.36 -8.73
CA ALA A 25 5.01 -0.29 -9.18
C ALA A 25 3.96 -0.75 -10.20
N PRO A 26 4.31 -1.55 -11.24
CA PRO A 26 3.27 -1.99 -12.17
C PRO A 26 2.20 -2.83 -11.50
N VAL A 27 2.57 -3.63 -10.50
CA VAL A 27 1.60 -4.45 -9.76
C VAL A 27 0.63 -3.54 -9.01
N ILE A 28 1.14 -2.51 -8.37
CA ILE A 28 0.30 -1.56 -7.65
C ILE A 28 -0.63 -0.83 -8.62
N ASP A 29 -0.13 -0.46 -9.79
CA ASP A 29 -0.95 0.22 -10.80
C ASP A 29 -2.07 -0.68 -11.29
N GLU A 30 -1.78 -1.97 -11.54
CA GLU A 30 -2.81 -2.92 -11.95
C GLU A 30 -3.85 -3.12 -10.85
N LEU A 31 -3.37 -3.20 -9.62
CA LEU A 31 -4.26 -3.37 -8.48
C LEU A 31 -5.22 -2.18 -8.36
N ALA A 32 -4.69 -0.98 -8.56
CA ALA A 32 -5.50 0.23 -8.50
C ALA A 32 -6.63 0.20 -9.54
N GLY A 33 -6.31 -0.27 -10.74
CA GLY A 33 -7.32 -0.39 -11.80
C GLY A 33 -8.37 -1.44 -11.46
N ASP A 34 -7.92 -2.60 -10.94
CA ASP A 34 -8.83 -3.70 -10.63
C ASP A 34 -9.81 -3.35 -9.51
N PHE A 35 -9.40 -2.52 -8.57
CA PHE A 35 -10.22 -2.18 -7.41
C PHE A 35 -10.78 -0.76 -7.48
N GLU A 36 -10.75 -0.15 -8.65
CA GLU A 36 -11.29 1.19 -8.83
C GLU A 36 -12.74 1.22 -8.36
N GLY A 37 -13.06 2.19 -7.49
CA GLY A 37 -14.41 2.33 -6.96
C GLY A 37 -14.69 1.50 -5.73
N THR A 38 -13.85 0.50 -5.40
CA THR A 38 -14.07 -0.37 -4.25
C THR A 38 -12.97 -0.27 -3.19
N ALA A 39 -11.78 0.16 -3.58
CA ALA A 39 -10.67 0.38 -2.66
C ALA A 39 -9.85 1.56 -3.16
N LYS A 40 -9.19 2.24 -2.24
CA LYS A 40 -8.28 3.33 -2.59
C LYS A 40 -6.86 2.80 -2.52
N ILE A 41 -6.10 2.96 -3.61
CA ILE A 41 -4.75 2.41 -3.71
C ILE A 41 -3.83 3.52 -4.16
N GLY A 42 -2.76 3.74 -3.40
CA GLY A 42 -1.84 4.80 -3.70
C GLY A 42 -0.42 4.49 -3.25
N LYS A 43 0.45 5.45 -3.45
CA LYS A 43 1.86 5.34 -3.14
C LYS A 43 2.28 6.51 -2.26
N LEU A 44 3.24 6.26 -1.39
CA LEU A 44 3.75 7.29 -0.50
C LEU A 44 5.27 7.23 -0.51
N ASP A 45 5.89 8.33 -0.94
CA ASP A 45 7.35 8.47 -0.98
C ASP A 45 7.86 8.70 0.44
N VAL A 46 8.66 7.76 0.95
CA VAL A 46 9.12 7.84 2.34
C VAL A 46 10.09 8.99 2.56
N ASP A 47 10.82 9.40 1.54
CA ASP A 47 11.75 10.52 1.68
C ASP A 47 11.02 11.85 1.80
N ALA A 48 9.88 11.96 1.14
CA ALA A 48 9.06 13.17 1.21
C ALA A 48 8.11 13.17 2.40
N ASN A 49 7.89 12.02 3.02
CA ASN A 49 6.89 11.85 4.10
C ASN A 49 7.45 11.01 5.24
N LYS A 50 8.56 11.47 5.81
CA LYS A 50 9.29 10.69 6.81
C LYS A 50 8.48 10.44 8.06
N GLU A 51 7.69 11.44 8.48
CA GLU A 51 6.89 11.29 9.69
C GLU A 51 5.82 10.21 9.54
N VAL A 52 5.16 10.19 8.38
CA VAL A 52 4.12 9.18 8.15
C VAL A 52 4.74 7.79 8.12
N ALA A 53 5.88 7.65 7.46
CA ALA A 53 6.59 6.37 7.42
C ALA A 53 6.94 5.90 8.81
N GLN A 54 7.40 6.82 9.68
CA GLN A 54 7.72 6.47 11.05
C GLN A 54 6.49 6.03 11.82
N GLN A 55 5.36 6.71 11.61
CA GLN A 55 4.12 6.36 12.30
C GLN A 55 3.67 4.93 11.99
N PHE A 56 3.94 4.47 10.77
CA PHE A 56 3.60 3.11 10.37
C PHE A 56 4.71 2.11 10.67
N GLY A 57 5.81 2.57 11.27
CA GLY A 57 6.92 1.69 11.61
C GLY A 57 7.60 1.09 10.39
N ILE A 58 7.71 1.88 9.31
CA ILE A 58 8.30 1.39 8.07
C ILE A 58 9.81 1.35 8.24
N MET A 59 10.38 0.14 8.18
CA MET A 59 11.81 -0.08 8.37
C MET A 59 12.51 -0.46 7.09
N SER A 60 11.78 -0.89 6.09
CA SER A 60 12.34 -1.23 4.78
C SER A 60 11.29 -0.96 3.73
N ILE A 61 11.73 -0.83 2.49
CA ILE A 61 10.84 -0.58 1.36
C ILE A 61 11.18 -1.54 0.22
N PRO A 62 10.22 -1.94 -0.59
CA PRO A 62 8.82 -1.53 -0.52
C PRO A 62 8.10 -2.17 0.66
N THR A 63 7.15 -1.47 1.23
CA THR A 63 6.22 -2.03 2.19
C THR A 63 4.83 -1.60 1.77
N VAL A 64 3.90 -2.55 1.76
CA VAL A 64 2.51 -2.28 1.39
C VAL A 64 1.65 -2.52 2.63
N VAL A 65 0.85 -1.52 2.98
CA VAL A 65 -0.07 -1.65 4.11
C VAL A 65 -1.50 -1.61 3.59
N VAL A 66 -2.36 -2.40 4.21
CA VAL A 66 -3.79 -2.40 3.92
C VAL A 66 -4.50 -1.92 5.17
N LEU A 67 -5.29 -0.88 5.01
CA LEU A 67 -6.01 -0.24 6.09
C LEU A 67 -7.51 -0.40 5.87
N LYS A 68 -8.25 -0.55 6.96
CA LYS A 68 -9.70 -0.59 6.93
C LYS A 68 -10.22 0.19 8.13
N ASP A 69 -11.07 1.18 7.86
CA ASP A 69 -11.64 2.04 8.90
C ASP A 69 -10.55 2.68 9.75
N GLY A 70 -9.45 3.10 9.10
CA GLY A 70 -8.35 3.76 9.76
C GLY A 70 -7.41 2.85 10.52
N GLN A 71 -7.60 1.53 10.44
CA GLN A 71 -6.77 0.57 11.17
C GLN A 71 -5.98 -0.29 10.22
N LEU A 72 -4.75 -0.59 10.61
CA LEU A 72 -3.88 -1.48 9.85
C LEU A 72 -4.39 -2.91 9.98
N VAL A 73 -4.72 -3.55 8.87
CA VAL A 73 -5.20 -4.93 8.88
C VAL A 73 -4.21 -5.91 8.24
N LYS A 74 -3.29 -5.42 7.40
CA LYS A 74 -2.30 -6.29 6.78
C LYS A 74 -1.09 -5.46 6.37
N LYS A 75 0.10 -6.08 6.46
CA LYS A 75 1.35 -5.43 6.11
C LYS A 75 2.22 -6.42 5.36
N PHE A 76 2.70 -6.01 4.18
CA PHE A 76 3.59 -6.82 3.35
C PHE A 76 4.93 -6.11 3.27
N VAL A 77 6.00 -6.78 3.66
CA VAL A 77 7.35 -6.24 3.59
C VAL A 77 8.06 -6.90 2.41
N GLY A 78 8.62 -6.08 1.52
CA GLY A 78 9.28 -6.57 0.32
C GLY A 78 8.32 -6.73 -0.84
N ILE A 79 8.78 -7.41 -1.90
CA ILE A 79 7.97 -7.62 -3.09
C ILE A 79 6.94 -8.71 -2.79
N SER A 80 5.68 -8.42 -3.12
CA SER A 80 4.59 -9.37 -2.94
C SER A 80 3.89 -9.56 -4.28
N SER A 81 3.26 -10.72 -4.45
CA SER A 81 2.54 -11.00 -5.68
C SER A 81 1.23 -10.22 -5.74
N LYS A 82 0.77 -9.96 -6.96
CA LYS A 82 -0.51 -9.31 -7.14
C LYS A 82 -1.63 -10.12 -6.49
N GLU A 83 -1.56 -11.45 -6.58
CA GLU A 83 -2.57 -12.33 -6.00
C GLU A 83 -2.66 -12.17 -4.49
N ASP A 84 -1.50 -12.09 -3.82
CA ASP A 84 -1.49 -11.92 -2.36
C ASP A 84 -2.06 -10.57 -1.96
N LEU A 85 -1.70 -9.52 -2.69
CA LEU A 85 -2.19 -8.18 -2.40
C LEU A 85 -3.69 -8.10 -2.66
N ALA A 86 -4.16 -8.67 -3.77
CA ALA A 86 -5.58 -8.67 -4.09
C ALA A 86 -6.39 -9.42 -3.05
N ALA A 87 -5.87 -10.55 -2.57
CA ALA A 87 -6.54 -11.32 -1.53
C ALA A 87 -6.69 -10.51 -0.25
N ALA A 88 -5.66 -9.75 0.11
CA ALA A 88 -5.71 -8.91 1.30
C ALA A 88 -6.76 -7.80 1.16
N VAL A 89 -6.83 -7.18 -0.03
CA VAL A 89 -7.83 -6.14 -0.28
C VAL A 89 -9.23 -6.73 -0.20
N ASN A 90 -9.45 -7.88 -0.83
CA ASN A 90 -10.75 -8.54 -0.79
C ASN A 90 -11.13 -8.92 0.64
N GLY A 91 -10.16 -9.37 1.42
CA GLY A 91 -10.40 -9.74 2.82
C GLY A 91 -10.74 -8.55 3.71
N ALA A 92 -10.38 -7.33 3.28
CA ALA A 92 -10.66 -6.11 4.04
C ALA A 92 -11.98 -5.47 3.61
N MET A 93 -12.62 -5.99 2.61
CA MET A 93 -13.93 -5.48 2.20
C MET A 93 -15.05 -5.94 3.16
#